data_59184c44826433f5e5277673a379dd68
#
_entry.id   59184c44826433f5e5277673a379dd68
#
_cell.length_a   1.000
_cell.length_b   1.000
_cell.length_c   1.000
_cell.angle_alpha   90.00
_cell.angle_beta   90.00
_cell.angle_gamma   90.00
#
_symmetry.space_group_name_H-M   'P 1'
#
loop_
_entity.id
_entity.type
_entity.pdbx_description
1 polymer ?
#
loop_
_entity_poly.entity_id
_entity_poly.type
_entity_poly.pdbx_seq_one_letter_code
_entity_poly.pdbx_strand_id
1 'polypeptide(L)'
;MREVADTFPTVFVWKESVKSDALTPVIRPALVDDFDAIESLNYSVVNLTSPMDAARIQQLHDISSYHRVITQDGQLTAFLLVLGPDCDYDSVNYQWFDQHYDDFAYIDRIVVRDGSRGQGLGTILYEDLFAWATGQKIQNIVCEYNAQPLNEASREFHNALGFQEVSLEQIGQAKQVSMQLRVLAV
;
A
#
# COMPACT_ATOMS: atom_id res chain seq x y z
N MET A 1 51.68 49.33 38.06
CA MET A 1 50.31 49.00 37.69
C MET A 1 50.37 47.94 36.61
N ARG A 2 50.02 46.68 36.93
CA ARG A 2 49.93 45.58 35.97
C ARG A 2 48.45 45.32 35.70
N GLU A 3 48.10 45.46 34.45
CA GLU A 3 46.78 45.13 33.91
C GLU A 3 46.64 43.62 33.84
N VAL A 4 45.59 43.07 34.48
CA VAL A 4 45.23 41.67 34.47
C VAL A 4 44.18 41.49 33.36
N ALA A 5 44.51 40.75 32.31
CA ALA A 5 43.62 40.41 31.25
C ALA A 5 42.70 39.26 31.71
N ASP A 6 41.42 39.53 31.83
CA ASP A 6 40.35 38.55 32.07
C ASP A 6 40.12 37.75 30.78
N THR A 7 40.53 36.50 30.80
CA THR A 7 40.23 35.52 29.74
C THR A 7 38.94 34.78 30.09
N PHE A 8 37.85 35.12 29.41
CA PHE A 8 36.61 34.34 29.49
C PHE A 8 36.77 33.04 28.72
N PRO A 9 36.35 31.89 29.27
CA PRO A 9 36.36 30.64 28.54
C PRO A 9 35.26 30.62 27.47
N THR A 10 35.66 30.30 26.26
CA THR A 10 34.76 30.09 25.11
C THR A 10 33.86 28.87 25.41
N VAL A 11 32.58 29.13 25.63
CA VAL A 11 31.58 28.07 25.78
C VAL A 11 31.35 27.46 24.41
N PHE A 12 31.86 26.24 24.18
CA PHE A 12 31.51 25.44 23.03
C PHE A 12 30.05 24.95 23.19
N VAL A 13 29.14 25.62 22.51
CA VAL A 13 27.77 25.10 22.35
C VAL A 13 27.83 23.98 21.30
N TRP A 14 27.72 22.75 21.76
CA TRP A 14 27.45 21.63 20.87
C TRP A 14 26.09 21.86 20.21
N LYS A 15 26.08 22.14 18.90
CA LYS A 15 24.88 21.97 18.11
C LYS A 15 24.56 20.47 18.09
N GLU A 16 23.64 20.04 18.91
CA GLU A 16 22.99 18.75 18.70
C GLU A 16 22.42 18.76 17.27
N SER A 17 22.97 17.89 16.43
CA SER A 17 22.36 17.56 15.16
C SER A 17 21.00 16.96 15.50
N VAL A 18 19.94 17.73 15.28
CA VAL A 18 18.57 17.19 15.24
C VAL A 18 18.61 16.13 14.14
N LYS A 19 18.76 14.85 14.54
CA LYS A 19 18.42 13.74 13.66
C LYS A 19 16.98 14.00 13.28
N SER A 20 16.69 14.15 12.00
CA SER A 20 15.34 14.10 11.46
C SER A 20 14.74 12.83 12.03
N ASP A 21 13.85 12.96 13.02
CA ASP A 21 13.06 11.84 13.51
C ASP A 21 12.31 11.32 12.28
N ALA A 22 12.74 10.14 11.79
CA ALA A 22 12.04 9.48 10.70
C ALA A 22 10.61 9.26 11.22
N LEU A 23 9.64 9.88 10.52
CA LEU A 23 8.23 9.85 10.91
C LEU A 23 7.80 8.40 11.07
N THR A 24 7.49 7.98 12.29
CA THR A 24 7.10 6.60 12.56
C THR A 24 5.76 6.31 11.89
N PRO A 25 5.68 5.39 10.91
CA PRO A 25 4.43 5.04 10.28
C PRO A 25 3.52 4.31 11.28
N VAL A 26 2.26 4.75 11.35
CA VAL A 26 1.22 4.08 12.13
C VAL A 26 0.24 3.42 11.17
N ILE A 27 0.17 2.07 11.22
CA ILE A 27 -0.80 1.29 10.48
C ILE A 27 -2.05 1.07 11.33
N ARG A 28 -3.23 1.25 10.73
CA ARG A 28 -4.52 1.04 11.39
C ARG A 28 -5.63 0.70 10.38
N PRO A 29 -6.79 0.18 10.84
CA PRO A 29 -7.97 0.10 9.99
C PRO A 29 -8.33 1.46 9.37
N ALA A 30 -8.79 1.44 8.13
CA ALA A 30 -9.41 2.59 7.50
C ALA A 30 -10.75 2.91 8.20
N LEU A 31 -11.04 4.18 8.35
CA LEU A 31 -12.29 4.70 8.91
C LEU A 31 -13.00 5.54 7.86
N VAL A 32 -14.30 5.78 8.04
CA VAL A 32 -15.08 6.65 7.14
C VAL A 32 -14.45 8.05 7.02
N ASP A 33 -13.89 8.57 8.10
CA ASP A 33 -13.22 9.88 8.13
C ASP A 33 -11.93 9.92 7.26
N ASP A 34 -11.42 8.77 6.82
CA ASP A 34 -10.26 8.70 5.92
C ASP A 34 -10.63 8.79 4.44
N PHE A 35 -11.89 8.70 4.08
CA PHE A 35 -12.32 8.50 2.68
C PHE A 35 -11.93 9.67 1.77
N ASP A 36 -12.02 10.91 2.22
CA ASP A 36 -11.56 12.07 1.45
C ASP A 36 -10.05 12.00 1.14
N ALA A 37 -9.27 11.54 2.11
CA ALA A 37 -7.83 11.36 1.94
C ALA A 37 -7.50 10.17 1.03
N ILE A 38 -8.26 9.07 1.12
CA ILE A 38 -8.15 7.89 0.25
C ILE A 38 -8.51 8.28 -1.18
N GLU A 39 -9.61 9.01 -1.41
CA GLU A 39 -10.01 9.52 -2.72
C GLU A 39 -8.90 10.37 -3.35
N SER A 40 -8.36 11.33 -2.59
CA SER A 40 -7.27 12.19 -3.03
C SER A 40 -6.02 11.40 -3.40
N LEU A 41 -5.63 10.39 -2.61
CA LEU A 41 -4.50 9.51 -2.93
C LEU A 41 -4.76 8.67 -4.17
N ASN A 42 -5.95 8.08 -4.30
CA ASN A 42 -6.31 7.29 -5.48
C ASN A 42 -6.30 8.14 -6.76
N TYR A 43 -6.80 9.39 -6.68
CA TYR A 43 -6.79 10.31 -7.81
C TYR A 43 -5.37 10.58 -8.33
N SER A 44 -4.38 10.66 -7.45
CA SER A 44 -2.97 10.89 -7.84
C SER A 44 -2.37 9.78 -8.71
N VAL A 45 -2.95 8.57 -8.68
CA VAL A 45 -2.51 7.38 -9.42
C VAL A 45 -3.59 6.78 -10.32
N VAL A 46 -4.62 7.55 -10.65
CA VAL A 46 -5.80 7.08 -11.40
C VAL A 46 -5.46 6.44 -12.76
N ASN A 47 -4.34 6.81 -13.36
CA ASN A 47 -3.84 6.21 -14.61
C ASN A 47 -3.37 4.75 -14.44
N LEU A 48 -3.07 4.34 -13.21
CA LEU A 48 -2.60 2.99 -12.86
C LEU A 48 -3.70 2.15 -12.20
N THR A 49 -4.71 2.82 -11.62
CA THR A 49 -5.87 2.24 -10.94
C THR A 49 -7.16 2.64 -11.67
N SER A 50 -8.31 2.47 -11.04
CA SER A 50 -9.59 3.02 -11.50
C SER A 50 -9.99 4.23 -10.65
N PRO A 51 -10.82 5.16 -11.19
CA PRO A 51 -11.40 6.22 -10.38
C PRO A 51 -12.21 5.65 -9.20
N MET A 52 -12.12 6.32 -8.06
CA MET A 52 -12.98 6.07 -6.90
C MET A 52 -13.46 7.41 -6.38
N ASP A 53 -14.76 7.62 -6.37
CA ASP A 53 -15.41 8.66 -5.60
C ASP A 53 -15.78 8.15 -4.18
N ALA A 54 -16.28 9.02 -3.34
CA ALA A 54 -16.67 8.68 -1.97
C ALA A 54 -17.68 7.52 -1.91
N ALA A 55 -18.63 7.45 -2.85
CA ALA A 55 -19.63 6.37 -2.89
C ALA A 55 -18.97 5.02 -3.23
N ARG A 56 -18.04 5.01 -4.18
CA ARG A 56 -17.28 3.80 -4.54
C ARG A 56 -16.34 3.37 -3.41
N ILE A 57 -15.72 4.30 -2.69
CA ILE A 57 -14.88 4.00 -1.53
C ILE A 57 -15.72 3.35 -0.44
N GLN A 58 -16.91 3.91 -0.14
CA GLN A 58 -17.83 3.34 0.84
C GLN A 58 -18.23 1.90 0.44
N GLN A 59 -18.67 1.70 -0.81
CA GLN A 59 -19.05 0.37 -1.31
C GLN A 59 -17.91 -0.64 -1.17
N LEU A 60 -16.68 -0.28 -1.59
CA LEU A 60 -15.53 -1.17 -1.50
C LEU A 60 -15.11 -1.42 -0.05
N HIS A 61 -15.21 -0.39 0.82
CA HIS A 61 -14.95 -0.55 2.24
C HIS A 61 -15.92 -1.55 2.88
N ASP A 62 -17.21 -1.46 2.55
CA ASP A 62 -18.26 -2.32 3.14
C ASP A 62 -18.10 -3.80 2.78
N ILE A 63 -17.62 -4.11 1.55
CA ILE A 63 -17.37 -5.49 1.10
C ILE A 63 -15.93 -5.96 1.35
N SER A 64 -15.04 -5.10 1.85
CA SER A 64 -13.62 -5.45 2.07
C SER A 64 -13.46 -6.37 3.29
N SER A 65 -12.61 -7.39 3.13
CA SER A 65 -12.16 -8.23 4.25
C SER A 65 -11.00 -7.59 5.02
N TYR A 66 -10.27 -6.67 4.35
CA TYR A 66 -9.14 -5.97 4.95
C TYR A 66 -8.96 -4.60 4.26
N HIS A 67 -9.06 -3.52 5.04
CA HIS A 67 -8.82 -2.16 4.56
C HIS A 67 -7.99 -1.40 5.59
N ARG A 68 -6.74 -1.09 5.25
CA ARG A 68 -5.76 -0.44 6.13
C ARG A 68 -5.23 0.84 5.54
N VAL A 69 -4.88 1.75 6.43
CA VAL A 69 -4.18 2.99 6.11
C VAL A 69 -2.89 3.09 6.90
N ILE A 70 -1.91 3.81 6.36
CA ILE A 70 -0.75 4.28 7.10
C ILE A 70 -0.84 5.79 7.23
N THR A 71 -0.62 6.28 8.46
CA THR A 71 -0.46 7.70 8.74
C THR A 71 0.94 8.01 9.23
N GLN A 72 1.47 9.17 8.84
CA GLN A 72 2.72 9.77 9.33
C GLN A 72 2.40 11.21 9.71
N ASP A 73 2.70 11.63 10.94
CA ASP A 73 2.33 12.96 11.50
C ASP A 73 0.83 13.29 11.33
N GLY A 74 -0.03 12.31 11.53
CA GLY A 74 -1.47 12.48 11.38
C GLY A 74 -1.97 12.60 9.94
N GLN A 75 -1.08 12.56 8.94
CA GLN A 75 -1.45 12.56 7.52
C GLN A 75 -1.49 11.15 6.96
N LEU A 76 -2.54 10.81 6.22
CA LEU A 76 -2.66 9.55 5.51
C LEU A 76 -1.66 9.53 4.33
N THR A 77 -0.74 8.56 4.34
CA THR A 77 0.36 8.45 3.36
C THR A 77 0.29 7.20 2.50
N ALA A 78 -0.46 6.18 2.93
CA ALA A 78 -0.70 4.98 2.13
C ALA A 78 -2.01 4.30 2.54
N PHE A 79 -2.57 3.51 1.64
CA PHE A 79 -3.66 2.59 1.96
C PHE A 79 -3.57 1.30 1.15
N LEU A 80 -4.20 0.25 1.68
CA LEU A 80 -4.33 -1.07 1.07
C LEU A 80 -5.77 -1.55 1.24
N LEU A 81 -6.42 -1.95 0.14
CA LEU A 81 -7.78 -2.47 0.10
C LEU A 81 -7.78 -3.89 -0.46
N VAL A 82 -8.41 -4.81 0.26
CA VAL A 82 -8.40 -6.25 -0.04
C VAL A 82 -9.81 -6.83 0.10
N LEU A 83 -10.19 -7.66 -0.87
CA LEU A 83 -11.47 -8.36 -0.92
C LEU A 83 -11.25 -9.87 -0.70
N GLY A 84 -12.22 -10.54 -0.11
CA GLY A 84 -12.30 -12.00 -0.07
C GLY A 84 -13.02 -12.57 -1.29
N PRO A 85 -13.25 -13.90 -1.33
CA PRO A 85 -14.11 -14.54 -2.34
C PRO A 85 -15.59 -14.13 -2.18
N ASP A 86 -16.39 -14.42 -3.19
CA ASP A 86 -17.86 -14.23 -3.22
C ASP A 86 -18.32 -12.78 -2.99
N CYS A 87 -17.48 -11.77 -3.26
CA CYS A 87 -17.88 -10.37 -3.18
C CYS A 87 -18.64 -9.91 -4.44
N ASP A 88 -19.69 -9.10 -4.26
CA ASP A 88 -20.36 -8.41 -5.38
C ASP A 88 -19.45 -7.28 -5.89
N TYR A 89 -18.44 -7.66 -6.68
CA TYR A 89 -17.46 -6.76 -7.25
C TYR A 89 -17.34 -6.90 -8.77
N ASP A 90 -17.50 -5.80 -9.49
CA ASP A 90 -17.60 -5.72 -10.94
C ASP A 90 -16.25 -5.75 -11.69
N SER A 91 -15.13 -5.92 -10.98
CA SER A 91 -13.80 -6.02 -11.60
C SER A 91 -13.64 -7.36 -12.33
N VAL A 92 -13.32 -7.31 -13.63
CA VAL A 92 -13.04 -8.52 -14.43
C VAL A 92 -11.82 -9.28 -13.91
N ASN A 93 -10.83 -8.58 -13.32
CA ASN A 93 -9.66 -9.21 -12.72
C ASN A 93 -10.03 -9.96 -11.44
N TYR A 94 -10.83 -9.33 -10.56
CA TYR A 94 -11.35 -9.98 -9.37
C TYR A 94 -12.17 -11.22 -9.74
N GLN A 95 -13.11 -11.11 -10.69
CA GLN A 95 -13.95 -12.23 -11.15
C GLN A 95 -13.13 -13.38 -11.71
N TRP A 96 -11.98 -13.09 -12.33
CA TRP A 96 -11.07 -14.14 -12.77
C TRP A 96 -10.54 -14.95 -11.58
N PHE A 97 -10.10 -14.31 -10.49
CA PHE A 97 -9.63 -15.01 -9.30
C PHE A 97 -10.77 -15.76 -8.59
N ASP A 98 -11.94 -15.15 -8.48
CA ASP A 98 -13.14 -15.74 -7.85
C ASP A 98 -13.63 -17.03 -8.58
N GLN A 99 -13.35 -17.15 -9.88
CA GLN A 99 -13.63 -18.35 -10.67
C GLN A 99 -12.54 -19.44 -10.56
N HIS A 100 -11.34 -19.11 -10.11
CA HIS A 100 -10.21 -20.04 -10.10
C HIS A 100 -9.75 -20.46 -8.71
N TYR A 101 -10.17 -19.76 -7.67
CA TYR A 101 -9.74 -20.01 -6.29
C TYR A 101 -10.92 -19.90 -5.33
N ASP A 102 -11.14 -20.91 -4.49
CA ASP A 102 -12.19 -20.92 -3.48
C ASP A 102 -11.80 -20.10 -2.23
N ASP A 103 -10.52 -19.89 -1.96
CA ASP A 103 -10.00 -19.15 -0.82
C ASP A 103 -8.85 -18.25 -1.23
N PHE A 104 -9.03 -16.94 -1.06
CA PHE A 104 -8.01 -15.95 -1.40
C PHE A 104 -8.23 -14.60 -0.70
N ALA A 105 -7.18 -13.80 -0.62
CA ALA A 105 -7.24 -12.37 -0.35
C ALA A 105 -6.79 -11.60 -1.60
N TYR A 106 -7.73 -10.96 -2.29
CA TYR A 106 -7.49 -10.19 -3.50
C TYR A 106 -7.13 -8.75 -3.16
N ILE A 107 -5.93 -8.34 -3.49
CA ILE A 107 -5.48 -6.96 -3.33
C ILE A 107 -6.05 -6.16 -4.51
N ASP A 108 -7.12 -5.39 -4.26
CA ASP A 108 -7.70 -4.52 -5.27
C ASP A 108 -6.78 -3.36 -5.61
N ARG A 109 -6.22 -2.72 -4.59
CA ARG A 109 -5.22 -1.67 -4.79
C ARG A 109 -4.37 -1.39 -3.56
N ILE A 110 -3.14 -0.99 -3.84
CA ILE A 110 -2.24 -0.35 -2.90
C ILE A 110 -1.84 1.01 -3.46
N VAL A 111 -1.92 2.04 -2.64
CA VAL A 111 -1.47 3.39 -3.02
C VAL A 111 -0.56 3.94 -1.95
N VAL A 112 0.59 4.44 -2.37
CA VAL A 112 1.55 5.17 -1.53
C VAL A 112 1.73 6.57 -2.11
N ARG A 113 1.61 7.59 -1.26
CA ARG A 113 1.81 9.00 -1.62
C ARG A 113 3.19 9.19 -2.28
N ASP A 114 3.27 9.95 -3.37
CA ASP A 114 4.52 10.15 -4.13
C ASP A 114 5.70 10.58 -3.24
N GLY A 115 5.51 11.55 -2.37
CA GLY A 115 6.56 12.04 -1.45
C GLY A 115 6.95 11.03 -0.35
N SER A 116 6.21 9.93 -0.19
CA SER A 116 6.46 8.86 0.79
C SER A 116 6.91 7.54 0.15
N ARG A 117 7.08 7.49 -1.18
CA ARG A 117 7.61 6.32 -1.88
C ARG A 117 9.07 6.07 -1.49
N GLY A 118 9.52 4.82 -1.58
CA GLY A 118 10.88 4.42 -1.21
C GLY A 118 11.14 4.34 0.30
N GLN A 119 10.14 4.63 1.15
CA GLN A 119 10.24 4.52 2.61
C GLN A 119 9.78 3.17 3.16
N GLY A 120 9.50 2.18 2.31
CA GLY A 120 9.07 0.85 2.73
C GLY A 120 7.59 0.73 3.11
N LEU A 121 6.76 1.79 2.95
CA LEU A 121 5.36 1.78 3.39
C LEU A 121 4.52 0.69 2.70
N GLY A 122 4.77 0.43 1.42
CA GLY A 122 4.13 -0.67 0.70
C GLY A 122 4.47 -2.03 1.31
N THR A 123 5.73 -2.27 1.66
CA THR A 123 6.19 -3.49 2.31
C THR A 123 5.53 -3.66 3.69
N ILE A 124 5.45 -2.59 4.49
CA ILE A 124 4.78 -2.61 5.80
C ILE A 124 3.31 -3.03 5.66
N LEU A 125 2.57 -2.49 4.66
CA LEU A 125 1.17 -2.86 4.41
C LEU A 125 1.03 -4.33 4.01
N TYR A 126 1.93 -4.85 3.18
CA TYR A 126 1.89 -6.25 2.74
C TYR A 126 2.28 -7.21 3.86
N GLU A 127 3.26 -6.88 4.69
CA GLU A 127 3.63 -7.69 5.85
C GLU A 127 2.47 -7.77 6.87
N ASP A 128 1.77 -6.65 7.12
CA ASP A 128 0.56 -6.64 7.97
C ASP A 128 -0.56 -7.48 7.35
N LEU A 129 -0.78 -7.37 6.03
CA LEU A 129 -1.73 -8.21 5.29
C LEU A 129 -1.39 -9.71 5.42
N PHE A 130 -0.13 -10.09 5.23
CA PHE A 130 0.29 -11.49 5.32
C PHE A 130 0.11 -12.04 6.73
N ALA A 131 0.42 -11.26 7.76
CA ALA A 131 0.19 -11.64 9.16
C ALA A 131 -1.31 -11.81 9.44
N TRP A 132 -2.15 -10.88 8.96
CA TRP A 132 -3.60 -10.99 9.08
C TRP A 132 -4.14 -12.22 8.35
N ALA A 133 -3.76 -12.45 7.09
CA ALA A 133 -4.22 -13.58 6.28
C ALA A 133 -3.84 -14.92 6.91
N THR A 134 -2.60 -15.05 7.42
CA THR A 134 -2.15 -16.21 8.17
C THR A 134 -3.04 -16.46 9.40
N GLY A 135 -3.39 -15.40 10.14
CA GLY A 135 -4.32 -15.49 11.29
C GLY A 135 -5.74 -15.92 10.90
N GLN A 136 -6.18 -15.59 9.69
CA GLN A 136 -7.47 -16.03 9.12
C GLN A 136 -7.38 -17.40 8.42
N LYS A 137 -6.19 -17.99 8.30
CA LYS A 137 -5.89 -19.23 7.55
C LYS A 137 -6.08 -19.10 6.03
N ILE A 138 -6.03 -17.90 5.50
CA ILE A 138 -6.06 -17.63 4.05
C ILE A 138 -4.65 -17.86 3.51
N GLN A 139 -4.51 -18.79 2.55
CA GLN A 139 -3.21 -19.13 1.97
C GLN A 139 -2.89 -18.30 0.73
N ASN A 140 -3.88 -18.02 -0.10
CA ASN A 140 -3.67 -17.40 -1.41
C ASN A 140 -3.82 -15.89 -1.32
N ILE A 141 -2.73 -15.16 -1.54
CA ILE A 141 -2.75 -13.72 -1.72
C ILE A 141 -2.61 -13.45 -3.21
N VAL A 142 -3.60 -12.76 -3.79
CA VAL A 142 -3.67 -12.55 -5.23
C VAL A 142 -3.80 -11.07 -5.57
N CYS A 143 -3.29 -10.69 -6.71
CA CYS A 143 -3.40 -9.34 -7.27
C CYS A 143 -3.13 -9.38 -8.77
N GLU A 144 -3.18 -8.23 -9.44
CA GLU A 144 -2.65 -8.08 -10.79
C GLU A 144 -1.89 -6.79 -10.95
N TYR A 145 -1.08 -6.73 -12.02
CA TYR A 145 -0.51 -5.49 -12.52
C TYR A 145 -0.53 -5.46 -14.06
N ASN A 146 -0.45 -4.24 -14.61
CA ASN A 146 -0.40 -4.08 -16.05
C ASN A 146 0.90 -4.66 -16.63
N ALA A 147 0.78 -5.70 -17.46
CA ALA A 147 1.88 -6.26 -18.24
C ALA A 147 2.08 -5.50 -19.55
N GLN A 148 0.98 -4.93 -20.12
CA GLN A 148 1.04 -4.04 -21.29
C GLN A 148 -0.04 -2.97 -21.18
N PRO A 149 0.33 -1.66 -21.19
CA PRO A 149 1.69 -1.16 -20.97
C PRO A 149 2.24 -1.58 -19.62
N LEU A 150 3.53 -1.90 -19.56
CA LEU A 150 4.15 -2.47 -18.36
C LEU A 150 4.22 -1.46 -17.19
N ASN A 151 3.71 -1.87 -16.03
CA ASN A 151 3.94 -1.22 -14.75
C ASN A 151 5.17 -1.85 -14.07
N GLU A 152 6.36 -1.37 -14.45
CA GLU A 152 7.65 -1.89 -13.98
C GLU A 152 7.76 -1.86 -12.46
N ALA A 153 7.39 -0.75 -11.83
CA ALA A 153 7.47 -0.60 -10.38
C ALA A 153 6.61 -1.65 -9.64
N SER A 154 5.42 -1.94 -10.16
CA SER A 154 4.54 -2.97 -9.59
C SER A 154 5.13 -4.36 -9.79
N ARG A 155 5.68 -4.66 -10.97
CA ARG A 155 6.33 -5.94 -11.26
C ARG A 155 7.49 -6.21 -10.30
N GLU A 156 8.40 -5.24 -10.15
CA GLU A 156 9.57 -5.38 -9.26
C GLU A 156 9.14 -5.54 -7.80
N PHE A 157 8.16 -4.77 -7.36
CA PHE A 157 7.63 -4.82 -6.01
C PHE A 157 7.02 -6.19 -5.68
N HIS A 158 6.14 -6.71 -6.54
CA HIS A 158 5.50 -8.01 -6.31
C HIS A 158 6.49 -9.17 -6.43
N ASN A 159 7.43 -9.13 -7.39
CA ASN A 159 8.49 -10.12 -7.47
C ASN A 159 9.36 -10.17 -6.20
N ALA A 160 9.73 -9.00 -5.66
CA ALA A 160 10.50 -8.93 -4.42
C ALA A 160 9.74 -9.50 -3.21
N LEU A 161 8.40 -9.44 -3.22
CA LEU A 161 7.54 -10.03 -2.21
C LEU A 161 7.17 -11.50 -2.50
N GLY A 162 7.74 -12.13 -3.52
CA GLY A 162 7.57 -13.55 -3.81
C GLY A 162 6.27 -13.91 -4.53
N PHE A 163 5.59 -12.96 -5.16
CA PHE A 163 4.47 -13.23 -6.06
C PHE A 163 5.00 -13.87 -7.35
N GLN A 164 4.17 -14.74 -7.94
CA GLN A 164 4.43 -15.42 -9.20
C GLN A 164 3.27 -15.21 -10.16
N GLU A 165 3.57 -15.04 -11.45
CA GLU A 165 2.55 -14.98 -12.49
C GLU A 165 1.88 -16.35 -12.64
N VAL A 166 0.55 -16.36 -12.56
CA VAL A 166 -0.28 -17.56 -12.76
C VAL A 166 -1.07 -17.51 -14.07
N SER A 167 -1.29 -16.31 -14.61
CA SER A 167 -1.89 -16.10 -15.93
C SER A 167 -1.54 -14.73 -16.49
N LEU A 168 -1.65 -14.58 -17.80
CA LEU A 168 -1.55 -13.31 -18.53
C LEU A 168 -2.85 -13.09 -19.30
N GLU A 169 -3.65 -12.15 -18.84
CA GLU A 169 -5.00 -11.92 -19.35
C GLU A 169 -5.07 -10.70 -20.27
N GLN A 170 -5.82 -10.81 -21.35
CA GLN A 170 -6.08 -9.71 -22.28
C GLN A 170 -7.33 -8.94 -21.84
N ILE A 171 -7.16 -7.66 -21.51
CA ILE A 171 -8.27 -6.77 -21.13
C ILE A 171 -8.54 -5.78 -22.28
N GLY A 172 -9.59 -6.06 -23.06
CA GLY A 172 -9.88 -5.29 -24.25
C GLY A 172 -8.79 -5.45 -25.33
N GLN A 173 -8.56 -4.43 -26.17
CA GLN A 173 -7.63 -4.55 -27.31
C GLN A 173 -6.18 -4.14 -27.01
N ALA A 174 -5.96 -3.33 -25.98
CA ALA A 174 -4.68 -2.64 -25.77
C ALA A 174 -4.02 -2.91 -24.41
N LYS A 175 -4.67 -3.63 -23.52
CA LYS A 175 -4.16 -3.84 -22.16
C LYS A 175 -4.02 -5.33 -21.87
N GLN A 176 -2.85 -5.72 -21.37
CA GLN A 176 -2.65 -7.03 -20.74
C GLN A 176 -2.36 -6.84 -19.27
N VAL A 177 -2.86 -7.76 -18.44
CA VAL A 177 -2.60 -7.82 -17.00
C VAL A 177 -1.98 -9.16 -16.65
N SER A 178 -0.99 -9.12 -15.78
CA SER A 178 -0.37 -10.29 -15.19
C SER A 178 -1.08 -10.61 -13.89
N MET A 179 -1.73 -11.77 -13.84
CA MET A 179 -2.41 -12.30 -12.66
C MET A 179 -1.37 -12.92 -11.75
N GLN A 180 -1.32 -12.48 -10.50
CA GLN A 180 -0.25 -12.79 -9.55
C GLN A 180 -0.78 -13.57 -8.36
N LEU A 181 -0.02 -14.56 -7.91
CA LEU A 181 -0.30 -15.34 -6.72
C LEU A 181 0.94 -15.41 -5.81
N ARG A 182 0.72 -15.23 -4.52
CA ARG A 182 1.66 -15.63 -3.47
C ARG A 182 0.96 -16.59 -2.52
N VAL A 183 1.52 -17.79 -2.31
CA VAL A 183 1.03 -18.76 -1.34
C VAL A 183 1.74 -18.56 -0.01
N LEU A 184 0.99 -18.36 1.06
CA LEU A 184 1.50 -18.27 2.43
C LEU A 184 1.60 -19.66 3.05
N ALA A 185 2.63 -19.86 3.88
CA ALA A 185 2.69 -21.01 4.77
C ALA A 185 1.79 -20.73 5.99
N VAL A 186 0.69 -21.47 6.14
CA VAL A 186 -0.25 -21.40 7.25
C VAL A 186 -0.28 -22.71 8.04
#